data_dc1eaa488de236d6c3be2ab3ff3724b2
#
_entry.id   dc1eaa488de236d6c3be2ab3ff3724b2
#
_cell.length_a   1.000
_cell.length_b   1.000
_cell.length_c   1.000
_cell.angle_alpha   90.00
_cell.angle_beta   90.00
_cell.angle_gamma   90.00
#
_symmetry.space_group_name_H-M   'P 1'
#
loop_
_entity.id
_entity.type
_entity.pdbx_description
1 polymer ?
#
loop_
_entity_poly.entity_id
_entity_poly.type
_entity_poly.pdbx_seq_one_letter_code
_entity_poly.pdbx_strand_id
1 'polypeptide(L)'
;VAVTAGELGISWENPELVAEALEIGCTGNVIERYKIMKDLEHENKVFPIEISFDEKAIREFIESECTQFDTTAKNYSLERVNGEFRISEGQTGYTLDVDASVEKAAAYLEEEWDRGPCSIPLEVLVEEPQGSLEELSQVKDVLGTFTTSYSTSNPSRCANVENGCNLINGSVVYPGEEFSTHDKVTPFSRENGYYMAGSYMNGRVVDSLGGGICQVSTTLYNVVLQAELEVTERHNHSMIVTYVDPSADAAISESAGKDFRFVNNLDYPIYIEGYTQNKEITFTIYGKETRAEDREVRYVSQVLEVSRPPADLIYADG
;
A
#
# COMPACT_ATOMS: atom_id res chain seq x y z
N VAL A 1 -27.60 -11.52 0.47
CA VAL A 1 -28.15 -11.65 1.82
C VAL A 1 -29.64 -11.33 1.76
N ALA A 2 -30.48 -11.97 2.59
CA ALA A 2 -31.90 -11.71 2.66
C ALA A 2 -32.26 -11.23 4.05
N VAL A 3 -33.16 -10.24 4.13
CA VAL A 3 -33.62 -9.62 5.37
C VAL A 3 -35.12 -9.34 5.25
N THR A 4 -35.83 -9.36 6.36
CA THR A 4 -37.24 -8.97 6.41
C THR A 4 -37.38 -7.50 6.78
N ALA A 5 -38.47 -6.85 6.33
CA ALA A 5 -38.75 -5.47 6.71
C ALA A 5 -38.86 -5.27 8.25
N GLY A 6 -39.29 -6.31 8.98
CA GLY A 6 -39.34 -6.28 10.45
C GLY A 6 -37.95 -6.20 11.09
N GLU A 7 -36.95 -6.87 10.53
CA GLU A 7 -35.56 -6.81 11.00
C GLU A 7 -34.90 -5.46 10.69
N LEU A 8 -35.40 -4.74 9.67
CA LEU A 8 -35.00 -3.37 9.34
C LEU A 8 -35.77 -2.31 10.15
N GLY A 9 -36.52 -2.71 11.17
CA GLY A 9 -37.18 -1.80 12.08
C GLY A 9 -38.37 -1.05 11.47
N ILE A 10 -39.15 -1.72 10.59
CA ILE A 10 -40.37 -1.10 10.02
C ILE A 10 -41.32 -0.60 11.11
N SER A 11 -41.75 0.60 11.01
CA SER A 11 -42.74 1.24 11.89
C SER A 11 -43.93 1.78 11.09
N TRP A 12 -45.12 1.70 11.69
CA TRP A 12 -46.33 2.28 11.11
C TRP A 12 -46.60 3.62 11.81
N GLU A 13 -46.42 4.72 11.07
CA GLU A 13 -46.44 6.07 11.61
C GLU A 13 -47.82 6.65 11.87
N ASN A 14 -48.85 6.16 11.16
CA ASN A 14 -50.20 6.69 11.26
C ASN A 14 -51.27 5.61 11.60
N PRO A 15 -51.10 4.87 12.71
CA PRO A 15 -52.05 3.79 13.11
C PRO A 15 -53.47 4.28 13.43
N GLU A 16 -53.66 5.57 13.73
CA GLU A 16 -54.94 6.22 13.95
C GLU A 16 -55.88 6.13 12.76
N LEU A 17 -55.36 5.98 11.54
CA LEU A 17 -56.16 5.81 10.32
C LEU A 17 -57.11 4.60 10.40
N VAL A 18 -56.80 3.59 11.19
CA VAL A 18 -57.69 2.44 11.42
C VAL A 18 -58.94 2.87 12.18
N ALA A 19 -58.77 3.70 13.21
CA ALA A 19 -59.87 4.24 13.99
C ALA A 19 -60.74 5.15 13.10
N GLU A 20 -60.12 6.03 12.32
CA GLU A 20 -60.86 6.90 11.35
C GLU A 20 -61.62 6.06 10.32
N ALA A 21 -61.03 5.00 9.78
CA ALA A 21 -61.66 4.11 8.82
C ALA A 21 -62.90 3.40 9.44
N LEU A 22 -62.79 2.97 10.69
CA LEU A 22 -63.88 2.29 11.42
C LEU A 22 -65.01 3.25 11.78
N GLU A 23 -64.76 4.54 11.92
CA GLU A 23 -65.75 5.56 12.24
C GLU A 23 -66.57 6.03 11.03
N ILE A 24 -66.10 5.71 9.79
CA ILE A 24 -66.81 6.09 8.56
C ILE A 24 -68.21 5.52 8.53
N GLY A 25 -69.13 6.40 8.42
CA GLY A 25 -70.61 6.05 8.39
C GLY A 25 -71.14 5.59 9.75
N CYS A 26 -70.31 5.57 10.84
CA CYS A 26 -70.73 5.21 12.16
C CYS A 26 -70.99 6.42 13.07
N THR A 27 -70.50 7.60 12.75
CA THR A 27 -70.65 8.85 13.50
C THR A 27 -71.49 9.83 12.82
N GLY A 28 -72.15 10.77 13.56
CA GLY A 28 -73.02 11.78 13.03
C GLY A 28 -74.53 11.38 13.01
N ASN A 29 -75.38 12.25 12.49
CA ASN A 29 -76.80 11.99 12.38
C ASN A 29 -77.15 11.03 11.23
N VAL A 30 -78.35 10.50 11.22
CA VAL A 30 -78.82 9.48 10.23
C VAL A 30 -78.67 9.94 8.78
N ILE A 31 -78.84 11.22 8.51
CA ILE A 31 -78.74 11.77 7.15
C ILE A 31 -77.28 11.83 6.73
N GLU A 32 -76.38 12.25 7.62
CA GLU A 32 -74.95 12.31 7.36
C GLU A 32 -74.37 10.90 7.12
N ARG A 33 -74.69 9.94 7.96
CA ARG A 33 -74.33 8.57 7.80
C ARG A 33 -74.85 7.98 6.47
N TYR A 34 -76.09 8.23 6.10
CA TYR A 34 -76.65 7.77 4.82
C TYR A 34 -75.90 8.35 3.64
N LYS A 35 -75.59 9.65 3.66
CA LYS A 35 -74.79 10.29 2.61
C LYS A 35 -73.42 9.66 2.45
N ILE A 36 -72.69 9.53 3.55
CA ILE A 36 -71.29 8.89 3.55
C ILE A 36 -71.39 7.48 2.98
N MET A 37 -72.38 6.68 3.38
CA MET A 37 -72.53 5.31 2.85
C MET A 37 -72.87 5.30 1.35
N LYS A 38 -73.64 6.29 0.88
CA LYS A 38 -73.94 6.43 -0.55
C LYS A 38 -72.77 6.92 -1.37
N ASP A 39 -71.97 7.82 -0.82
CA ASP A 39 -70.72 8.28 -1.46
C ASP A 39 -69.73 7.11 -1.62
N LEU A 40 -69.60 6.22 -0.63
CA LEU A 40 -68.79 5.03 -0.68
C LEU A 40 -69.20 3.96 -1.68
N GLU A 41 -70.53 3.96 -2.10
CA GLU A 41 -70.98 3.12 -3.22
C GLU A 41 -70.45 3.58 -4.58
N HIS A 42 -70.04 4.83 -4.69
CA HIS A 42 -69.55 5.44 -5.93
C HIS A 42 -68.03 5.71 -5.95
N GLU A 43 -67.40 5.94 -4.78
CA GLU A 43 -66.02 6.27 -4.67
C GLU A 43 -65.42 5.63 -3.40
N ASN A 44 -64.29 4.88 -3.58
CA ASN A 44 -63.57 4.28 -2.46
C ASN A 44 -62.79 5.36 -1.70
N LYS A 45 -62.90 5.39 -0.36
CA LYS A 45 -62.03 6.21 0.48
C LYS A 45 -60.76 5.45 0.74
N VAL A 46 -59.62 5.99 0.28
CA VAL A 46 -58.30 5.42 0.45
C VAL A 46 -57.64 6.07 1.66
N PHE A 47 -57.07 5.26 2.55
CA PHE A 47 -56.27 5.66 3.71
C PHE A 47 -54.82 5.28 3.41
N PRO A 48 -53.97 6.25 3.11
CA PRO A 48 -52.56 5.96 2.83
C PRO A 48 -51.88 5.54 4.12
N ILE A 49 -51.27 4.37 4.14
CA ILE A 49 -50.43 3.90 5.26
C ILE A 49 -49.03 4.51 5.09
N GLU A 50 -48.64 5.25 6.11
CA GLU A 50 -47.25 5.78 6.24
C GLU A 50 -46.41 4.83 7.04
N ILE A 51 -45.27 4.47 6.49
CA ILE A 51 -44.30 3.59 7.13
C ILE A 51 -42.95 4.30 7.17
N SER A 52 -42.16 4.00 8.21
CA SER A 52 -40.77 4.39 8.32
C SER A 52 -39.90 3.17 8.60
N PHE A 53 -38.62 3.33 8.44
CA PHE A 53 -37.60 2.33 8.78
C PHE A 53 -36.60 2.91 9.79
N ASP A 54 -36.04 2.06 10.62
CA ASP A 54 -34.97 2.47 11.52
C ASP A 54 -33.62 2.40 10.78
N GLU A 55 -33.06 3.56 10.44
CA GLU A 55 -31.76 3.66 9.78
C GLU A 55 -30.65 2.95 10.57
N LYS A 56 -30.77 2.95 11.91
CA LYS A 56 -29.83 2.22 12.77
C LYS A 56 -29.95 0.71 12.58
N ALA A 57 -31.16 0.17 12.46
CA ALA A 57 -31.36 -1.25 12.21
C ALA A 57 -30.88 -1.65 10.81
N ILE A 58 -31.06 -0.78 9.79
CA ILE A 58 -30.50 -0.97 8.46
C ILE A 58 -28.99 -1.04 8.53
N ARG A 59 -28.35 -0.11 9.23
CA ARG A 59 -26.88 -0.07 9.42
C ARG A 59 -26.36 -1.32 10.12
N GLU A 60 -26.95 -1.68 11.26
CA GLU A 60 -26.58 -2.87 12.04
C GLU A 60 -26.66 -4.15 11.19
N PHE A 61 -27.71 -4.27 10.37
CA PHE A 61 -27.83 -5.40 9.45
C PHE A 61 -26.76 -5.40 8.36
N ILE A 62 -26.52 -4.26 7.73
CA ILE A 62 -25.50 -4.12 6.67
C ILE A 62 -24.09 -4.42 7.23
N GLU A 63 -23.77 -3.89 8.40
CA GLU A 63 -22.47 -4.12 9.05
C GLU A 63 -22.28 -5.58 9.46
N SER A 64 -23.31 -6.23 10.03
CA SER A 64 -23.18 -7.60 10.54
C SER A 64 -23.21 -8.67 9.46
N GLU A 65 -24.06 -8.48 8.43
CA GLU A 65 -24.37 -9.53 7.48
C GLU A 65 -23.72 -9.33 6.09
N CYS A 66 -23.38 -8.08 5.74
CA CYS A 66 -22.89 -7.81 4.38
C CYS A 66 -21.39 -7.63 4.30
N THR A 67 -20.72 -7.12 5.34
CA THR A 67 -19.25 -6.94 5.35
C THR A 67 -18.46 -8.25 5.29
N GLN A 68 -19.09 -9.39 5.61
CA GLN A 68 -18.45 -10.71 5.46
C GLN A 68 -18.05 -11.05 4.02
N PHE A 69 -18.56 -10.33 3.05
CA PHE A 69 -18.22 -10.50 1.63
C PHE A 69 -17.09 -9.57 1.18
N ASP A 70 -16.58 -8.72 2.07
CA ASP A 70 -15.43 -7.88 1.77
C ASP A 70 -14.22 -8.76 1.43
N THR A 71 -13.50 -8.35 0.41
CA THR A 71 -12.28 -9.00 -0.04
C THR A 71 -11.14 -7.98 -0.09
N THR A 72 -9.99 -8.34 0.47
CA THR A 72 -8.81 -7.48 0.41
C THR A 72 -8.15 -7.57 -0.95
N ALA A 73 -7.77 -6.42 -1.51
CA ALA A 73 -6.95 -6.37 -2.71
C ALA A 73 -5.60 -7.06 -2.47
N LYS A 74 -5.10 -7.75 -3.47
CA LYS A 74 -3.76 -8.32 -3.51
C LYS A 74 -3.07 -7.86 -4.78
N ASN A 75 -1.93 -7.23 -4.64
CA ASN A 75 -1.13 -6.82 -5.78
C ASN A 75 -0.54 -8.03 -6.51
N TYR A 76 -0.32 -7.88 -7.81
CA TYR A 76 0.52 -8.83 -8.54
C TYR A 76 1.90 -8.86 -7.91
N SER A 77 2.51 -10.03 -7.82
CA SER A 77 3.86 -10.17 -7.29
C SER A 77 4.77 -10.90 -8.28
N LEU A 78 6.05 -10.55 -8.22
CA LEU A 78 7.09 -11.13 -9.05
C LEU A 78 8.17 -11.71 -8.13
N GLU A 79 8.48 -12.96 -8.33
CA GLU A 79 9.55 -13.64 -7.61
C GLU A 79 10.53 -14.26 -8.61
N ARG A 80 11.81 -14.32 -8.24
CA ARG A 80 12.83 -15.02 -9.02
C ARG A 80 13.30 -16.27 -8.28
N VAL A 81 12.97 -17.44 -8.84
CA VAL A 81 13.24 -18.75 -8.24
C VAL A 81 14.07 -19.57 -9.21
N ASN A 82 15.25 -20.03 -8.78
CA ASN A 82 16.20 -20.80 -9.60
C ASN A 82 16.54 -20.14 -10.95
N GLY A 83 16.60 -18.81 -10.97
CA GLY A 83 16.93 -18.04 -12.17
C GLY A 83 15.75 -17.73 -13.11
N GLU A 84 14.54 -18.18 -12.79
CA GLU A 84 13.33 -17.94 -13.56
C GLU A 84 12.34 -17.03 -12.79
N PHE A 85 11.69 -16.13 -13.51
CA PHE A 85 10.64 -15.29 -12.94
C PHE A 85 9.30 -16.05 -12.86
N ARG A 86 8.63 -15.89 -11.72
CA ARG A 86 7.27 -16.38 -11.49
C ARG A 86 6.39 -15.22 -11.08
N ILE A 87 5.28 -15.07 -11.76
CA ILE A 87 4.28 -14.05 -11.48
C ILE A 87 3.13 -14.70 -10.73
N SER A 88 2.74 -14.12 -9.60
CA SER A 88 1.50 -14.47 -8.91
C SER A 88 0.44 -13.43 -9.23
N GLU A 89 -0.76 -13.91 -9.58
CA GLU A 89 -1.87 -13.04 -9.97
C GLU A 89 -2.35 -12.19 -8.79
N GLY A 90 -2.70 -10.94 -9.09
CA GLY A 90 -3.38 -10.04 -8.19
C GLY A 90 -4.85 -10.39 -8.02
N GLN A 91 -5.49 -9.77 -7.07
CA GLN A 91 -6.91 -9.90 -6.80
C GLN A 91 -7.49 -8.51 -6.52
N THR A 92 -8.56 -8.15 -7.22
CA THR A 92 -9.35 -6.95 -6.93
C THR A 92 -9.98 -7.06 -5.54
N GLY A 93 -9.84 -6.02 -4.75
CA GLY A 93 -10.51 -5.88 -3.46
C GLY A 93 -11.89 -5.23 -3.63
N TYR A 94 -12.80 -5.66 -2.78
CA TYR A 94 -14.14 -5.08 -2.67
C TYR A 94 -14.41 -4.84 -1.19
N THR A 95 -14.69 -3.61 -0.83
CA THR A 95 -15.05 -3.22 0.54
C THR A 95 -16.40 -2.53 0.51
N LEU A 96 -17.33 -2.97 1.34
CA LEU A 96 -18.66 -2.38 1.42
C LEU A 96 -18.56 -0.93 1.92
N ASP A 97 -19.11 0.01 1.16
CA ASP A 97 -19.35 1.37 1.63
C ASP A 97 -20.64 1.37 2.46
N VAL A 98 -20.51 1.20 3.76
CA VAL A 98 -21.62 1.07 4.69
C VAL A 98 -22.46 2.33 4.68
N ASP A 99 -21.85 3.51 4.73
CA ASP A 99 -22.59 4.79 4.80
C ASP A 99 -23.43 5.03 3.54
N ALA A 100 -22.81 4.90 2.37
CA ALA A 100 -23.51 5.04 1.09
C ALA A 100 -24.59 3.95 0.90
N SER A 101 -24.34 2.73 1.36
CA SER A 101 -25.29 1.62 1.28
C SER A 101 -26.51 1.84 2.18
N VAL A 102 -26.32 2.36 3.39
CA VAL A 102 -27.40 2.69 4.33
C VAL A 102 -28.28 3.79 3.75
N GLU A 103 -27.65 4.89 3.28
CA GLU A 103 -28.37 6.01 2.66
C GLU A 103 -29.22 5.53 1.46
N LYS A 104 -28.61 4.75 0.59
CA LYS A 104 -29.31 4.20 -0.58
C LYS A 104 -30.45 3.25 -0.22
N ALA A 105 -30.22 2.37 0.77
CA ALA A 105 -31.24 1.43 1.22
C ALA A 105 -32.41 2.14 1.89
N ALA A 106 -32.14 3.12 2.75
CA ALA A 106 -33.17 3.93 3.42
C ALA A 106 -34.00 4.70 2.39
N ALA A 107 -33.38 5.42 1.47
CA ALA A 107 -34.06 6.17 0.42
C ALA A 107 -34.96 5.28 -0.45
N TYR A 108 -34.46 4.11 -0.87
CA TYR A 108 -35.25 3.16 -1.64
C TYR A 108 -36.46 2.64 -0.88
N LEU A 109 -36.29 2.29 0.40
CA LEU A 109 -37.36 1.74 1.23
C LEU A 109 -38.42 2.78 1.56
N GLU A 110 -38.09 4.06 1.67
CA GLU A 110 -39.03 5.15 1.94
C GLU A 110 -39.76 5.63 0.68
N GLU A 111 -39.05 5.74 -0.45
CA GLU A 111 -39.56 6.42 -1.64
C GLU A 111 -40.09 5.48 -2.73
N GLU A 112 -39.44 4.31 -2.92
CA GLU A 112 -39.68 3.46 -4.09
C GLU A 112 -40.27 2.08 -3.77
N TRP A 113 -40.18 1.60 -2.51
CA TRP A 113 -40.56 0.24 -2.16
C TRP A 113 -42.09 0.01 -2.25
N ASP A 114 -42.50 -0.93 -3.09
CA ASP A 114 -43.88 -1.34 -3.31
C ASP A 114 -44.43 -2.32 -2.23
N ARG A 115 -43.71 -2.54 -1.16
CA ARG A 115 -43.97 -3.48 -0.06
C ARG A 115 -43.89 -4.96 -0.44
N GLY A 116 -43.39 -5.25 -1.63
CA GLY A 116 -43.12 -6.60 -2.12
C GLY A 116 -41.65 -7.01 -1.92
N PRO A 117 -41.28 -8.25 -2.30
CA PRO A 117 -39.89 -8.67 -2.35
C PRO A 117 -39.10 -7.78 -3.32
N CYS A 118 -37.99 -7.23 -2.86
CA CYS A 118 -37.10 -6.38 -3.66
C CYS A 118 -35.65 -6.76 -3.49
N SER A 119 -34.79 -6.21 -4.33
CA SER A 119 -33.34 -6.35 -4.24
C SER A 119 -32.71 -4.98 -4.35
N ILE A 120 -31.96 -4.59 -3.33
CA ILE A 120 -31.27 -3.32 -3.27
C ILE A 120 -29.78 -3.59 -3.47
N PRO A 121 -29.16 -3.12 -4.57
CA PRO A 121 -27.73 -3.23 -4.75
C PRO A 121 -27.02 -2.26 -3.78
N LEU A 122 -26.09 -2.80 -2.97
CA LEU A 122 -25.28 -2.02 -2.04
C LEU A 122 -24.09 -1.39 -2.77
N GLU A 123 -23.56 -0.31 -2.21
CA GLU A 123 -22.40 0.39 -2.73
C GLU A 123 -21.12 -0.26 -2.22
N VAL A 124 -20.15 -0.43 -3.12
CA VAL A 124 -18.85 -1.03 -2.81
C VAL A 124 -17.71 -0.17 -3.32
N LEU A 125 -16.68 -0.05 -2.51
CA LEU A 125 -15.40 0.52 -2.89
C LEU A 125 -14.58 -0.58 -3.57
N VAL A 126 -14.08 -0.31 -4.75
CA VAL A 126 -13.27 -1.25 -5.53
C VAL A 126 -11.81 -0.79 -5.47
N GLU A 127 -10.93 -1.69 -5.04
CA GLU A 127 -9.49 -1.48 -5.02
C GLU A 127 -8.85 -2.41 -6.04
N GLU A 128 -8.37 -1.84 -7.14
CA GLU A 128 -7.69 -2.61 -8.18
C GLU A 128 -6.27 -3.00 -7.73
N PRO A 129 -5.80 -4.20 -8.06
CA PRO A 129 -4.45 -4.63 -7.75
C PRO A 129 -3.42 -3.82 -8.53
N GLN A 130 -2.32 -3.49 -7.88
CA GLN A 130 -1.17 -2.88 -8.55
C GLN A 130 -0.48 -3.92 -9.45
N GLY A 131 -0.09 -3.50 -10.64
CA GLY A 131 0.57 -4.33 -11.65
C GLY A 131 -0.41 -5.19 -12.46
N SER A 132 0.16 -5.89 -13.42
CA SER A 132 -0.55 -6.83 -14.28
C SER A 132 0.40 -7.92 -14.76
N LEU A 133 -0.16 -9.02 -15.25
CA LEU A 133 0.62 -10.09 -15.89
C LEU A 133 1.40 -9.55 -17.11
N GLU A 134 0.80 -8.66 -17.88
CA GLU A 134 1.42 -8.07 -19.07
C GLU A 134 2.64 -7.22 -18.70
N GLU A 135 2.53 -6.33 -17.71
CA GLU A 135 3.63 -5.47 -17.24
C GLU A 135 4.76 -6.28 -16.63
N LEU A 136 4.45 -7.18 -15.68
CA LEU A 136 5.47 -7.97 -14.99
C LEU A 136 6.18 -8.97 -15.90
N SER A 137 5.53 -9.46 -16.97
CA SER A 137 6.17 -10.32 -17.96
C SER A 137 7.25 -9.63 -18.80
N GLN A 138 7.31 -8.29 -18.79
CA GLN A 138 8.36 -7.52 -19.44
C GLN A 138 9.68 -7.52 -18.63
N VAL A 139 9.63 -7.86 -17.33
CA VAL A 139 10.81 -7.90 -16.46
C VAL A 139 11.60 -9.18 -16.71
N LYS A 140 12.61 -9.10 -17.59
CA LYS A 140 13.39 -10.28 -18.01
C LYS A 140 14.86 -10.01 -18.29
N ASP A 141 15.21 -8.77 -18.64
CA ASP A 141 16.55 -8.39 -19.06
C ASP A 141 17.32 -7.83 -17.86
N VAL A 142 18.64 -8.05 -17.82
CA VAL A 142 19.52 -7.45 -16.81
C VAL A 142 19.85 -6.02 -17.24
N LEU A 143 19.39 -5.03 -16.47
CA LEU A 143 19.70 -3.61 -16.71
C LEU A 143 21.01 -3.17 -16.06
N GLY A 144 21.43 -3.84 -14.98
CA GLY A 144 22.67 -3.59 -14.29
C GLY A 144 22.92 -4.65 -13.21
N THR A 145 24.19 -4.84 -12.85
CA THR A 145 24.61 -5.69 -11.73
C THR A 145 25.86 -5.11 -11.08
N PHE A 146 25.88 -5.12 -9.74
CA PHE A 146 27.04 -4.63 -8.99
C PHE A 146 27.28 -5.44 -7.73
N THR A 147 28.56 -5.66 -7.42
CA THR A 147 29.00 -6.46 -6.27
C THR A 147 30.03 -5.70 -5.44
N THR A 148 29.91 -5.77 -4.12
CA THR A 148 30.94 -5.31 -3.19
C THR A 148 31.30 -6.41 -2.19
N SER A 149 32.60 -6.43 -1.77
CA SER A 149 33.11 -7.42 -0.81
C SER A 149 33.12 -6.83 0.61
N TYR A 150 32.68 -7.64 1.59
CA TYR A 150 32.80 -7.39 3.02
C TYR A 150 33.64 -8.48 3.74
N SER A 151 34.64 -8.99 3.05
CA SER A 151 35.48 -10.12 3.48
C SER A 151 36.12 -9.93 4.87
N THR A 152 36.48 -8.68 5.24
CA THR A 152 37.09 -8.32 6.53
C THR A 152 36.10 -8.12 7.67
N SER A 153 34.78 -8.27 7.40
CA SER A 153 33.73 -8.02 8.38
C SER A 153 33.64 -9.11 9.45
N ASN A 154 33.35 -8.69 10.68
CA ASN A 154 33.00 -9.59 11.78
C ASN A 154 31.60 -10.21 11.57
N PRO A 155 31.23 -11.26 12.34
CA PRO A 155 29.95 -11.95 12.15
C PRO A 155 28.71 -11.03 12.29
N SER A 156 28.70 -10.10 13.25
CA SER A 156 27.57 -9.17 13.44
C SER A 156 27.38 -8.27 12.23
N ARG A 157 28.45 -7.72 11.68
CA ARG A 157 28.38 -6.90 10.47
C ARG A 157 27.97 -7.71 9.24
N CYS A 158 28.44 -8.97 9.12
CA CYS A 158 28.00 -9.86 8.06
C CYS A 158 26.48 -10.07 8.13
N ALA A 159 25.96 -10.41 9.32
CA ALA A 159 24.52 -10.60 9.53
C ALA A 159 23.68 -9.35 9.18
N ASN A 160 24.18 -8.15 9.52
CA ASN A 160 23.50 -6.89 9.15
C ASN A 160 23.45 -6.68 7.64
N VAL A 161 24.56 -6.94 6.93
CA VAL A 161 24.62 -6.81 5.47
C VAL A 161 23.69 -7.83 4.79
N GLU A 162 23.69 -9.07 5.26
CA GLU A 162 22.80 -10.12 4.77
C GLU A 162 21.34 -9.79 5.03
N ASN A 163 21.00 -9.30 6.23
CA ASN A 163 19.65 -8.87 6.57
C ASN A 163 19.15 -7.72 5.68
N GLY A 164 19.95 -6.65 5.54
CA GLY A 164 19.60 -5.51 4.69
C GLY A 164 19.47 -5.91 3.20
N CYS A 165 20.31 -6.82 2.72
CA CYS A 165 20.19 -7.39 1.38
C CYS A 165 18.86 -8.13 1.20
N ASN A 166 18.50 -8.98 2.15
CA ASN A 166 17.27 -9.77 2.11
C ASN A 166 16.00 -8.89 2.16
N LEU A 167 16.02 -7.78 2.91
CA LEU A 167 14.90 -6.84 3.01
C LEU A 167 14.65 -6.08 1.69
N ILE A 168 15.68 -5.87 0.89
CA ILE A 168 15.58 -5.20 -0.42
C ILE A 168 15.26 -6.21 -1.53
N ASN A 169 15.76 -7.43 -1.41
CA ASN A 169 15.56 -8.47 -2.40
C ASN A 169 14.09 -8.73 -2.68
N GLY A 170 13.72 -8.86 -3.95
CA GLY A 170 12.34 -9.11 -4.37
C GLY A 170 11.50 -7.84 -4.53
N SER A 171 12.08 -6.65 -4.33
CA SER A 171 11.35 -5.40 -4.54
C SER A 171 11.03 -5.19 -6.01
N VAL A 172 9.76 -4.91 -6.31
CA VAL A 172 9.30 -4.42 -7.62
C VAL A 172 9.08 -2.92 -7.49
N VAL A 173 9.55 -2.13 -8.44
CA VAL A 173 9.34 -0.68 -8.50
C VAL A 173 8.68 -0.36 -9.83
N TYR A 174 7.45 0.17 -9.77
CA TYR A 174 6.68 0.48 -10.96
C TYR A 174 7.09 1.81 -11.59
N PRO A 175 6.76 2.07 -12.87
CA PRO A 175 7.03 3.34 -13.53
C PRO A 175 6.59 4.55 -12.71
N GLY A 176 7.50 5.52 -12.50
CA GLY A 176 7.26 6.72 -11.71
C GLY A 176 7.29 6.53 -10.18
N GLU A 177 7.42 5.31 -9.69
CA GLU A 177 7.51 5.03 -8.25
C GLU A 177 8.91 5.35 -7.71
N GLU A 178 8.95 5.97 -6.53
CA GLU A 178 10.20 6.23 -5.80
C GLU A 178 10.49 5.08 -4.82
N PHE A 179 11.71 4.57 -4.85
CA PHE A 179 12.23 3.59 -3.91
C PHE A 179 13.08 4.26 -2.85
N SER A 180 12.73 4.06 -1.58
CA SER A 180 13.52 4.45 -0.41
C SER A 180 14.26 3.25 0.15
N THR A 181 15.58 3.32 0.19
CA THR A 181 16.40 2.29 0.81
C THR A 181 16.18 2.27 2.32
N HIS A 182 16.09 3.45 2.95
CA HIS A 182 15.85 3.60 4.38
C HIS A 182 14.54 2.92 4.80
N ASP A 183 13.44 3.19 4.09
CA ASP A 183 12.11 2.63 4.43
C ASP A 183 12.10 1.09 4.35
N LYS A 184 12.90 0.51 3.45
CA LYS A 184 13.02 -0.95 3.31
C LYS A 184 13.81 -1.62 4.42
N VAL A 185 14.86 -0.95 4.94
CA VAL A 185 15.80 -1.58 5.87
C VAL A 185 15.58 -1.18 7.33
N THR A 186 14.76 -0.18 7.63
CA THR A 186 14.46 0.29 8.99
C THR A 186 13.23 -0.41 9.59
N PRO A 187 13.03 -0.38 10.91
CA PRO A 187 13.91 0.21 11.93
C PRO A 187 15.17 -0.64 12.19
N PHE A 188 16.30 0.01 12.54
CA PHE A 188 17.49 -0.69 12.97
C PHE A 188 17.35 -1.19 14.40
N SER A 189 16.65 -2.30 14.57
CA SER A 189 16.37 -2.91 15.86
C SER A 189 16.74 -4.40 15.90
N ARG A 190 16.84 -4.97 17.10
CA ARG A 190 17.11 -6.41 17.26
C ARG A 190 15.96 -7.25 16.77
N GLU A 191 14.72 -6.75 16.93
CA GLU A 191 13.51 -7.40 16.46
C GLU A 191 13.48 -7.48 14.92
N ASN A 192 14.07 -6.48 14.24
CA ASN A 192 14.22 -6.45 12.79
C ASN A 192 15.54 -7.11 12.30
N GLY A 193 16.18 -7.93 13.15
CA GLY A 193 17.32 -8.78 12.78
C GLY A 193 18.68 -8.08 12.77
N TYR A 194 18.83 -6.90 13.40
CA TYR A 194 20.10 -6.18 13.43
C TYR A 194 20.91 -6.42 14.71
N TYR A 195 22.23 -6.37 14.56
CA TYR A 195 23.24 -6.55 15.59
C TYR A 195 24.11 -5.31 15.73
N MET A 196 24.76 -5.16 16.90
CA MET A 196 25.76 -4.13 17.11
C MET A 196 27.01 -4.40 16.27
N ALA A 197 27.41 -3.44 15.47
CA ALA A 197 28.63 -3.47 14.66
C ALA A 197 29.13 -2.07 14.36
N GLY A 198 30.37 -1.93 13.92
CA GLY A 198 31.00 -0.65 13.64
C GLY A 198 30.31 0.14 12.54
N SER A 199 30.02 1.40 12.85
CA SER A 199 29.47 2.42 11.96
C SER A 199 30.29 3.70 11.99
N TYR A 200 30.28 4.47 10.91
CA TYR A 200 30.94 5.77 10.86
C TYR A 200 30.01 6.85 11.41
N MET A 201 30.44 7.53 12.47
CA MET A 201 29.70 8.64 13.07
C MET A 201 30.66 9.76 13.47
N ASN A 202 30.46 10.96 12.93
CA ASN A 202 31.26 12.15 13.22
C ASN A 202 32.78 11.93 13.09
N GLY A 203 33.23 11.23 12.05
CA GLY A 203 34.64 10.94 11.80
C GLY A 203 35.27 9.89 12.72
N ARG A 204 34.46 9.10 13.43
CA ARG A 204 34.91 8.00 14.30
C ARG A 204 34.12 6.73 13.96
N VAL A 205 34.72 5.58 14.33
CA VAL A 205 34.05 4.29 14.30
C VAL A 205 33.39 4.08 15.66
N VAL A 206 32.07 3.88 15.66
CA VAL A 206 31.28 3.58 16.87
C VAL A 206 30.42 2.36 16.60
N ASP A 207 30.15 1.57 17.62
CA ASP A 207 29.22 0.44 17.50
C ASP A 207 27.77 0.95 17.53
N SER A 208 26.98 0.56 16.53
CA SER A 208 25.54 0.81 16.48
C SER A 208 24.78 -0.37 15.90
N LEU A 209 23.48 -0.45 16.16
CA LEU A 209 22.61 -1.41 15.46
C LEU A 209 22.61 -1.10 13.96
N GLY A 210 22.68 -2.12 13.14
CA GLY A 210 22.75 -1.99 11.68
C GLY A 210 24.11 -1.55 11.13
N GLY A 211 25.19 -1.58 11.93
CA GLY A 211 26.54 -1.30 11.43
C GLY A 211 26.87 -2.17 10.22
N GLY A 212 27.23 -1.53 9.09
CA GLY A 212 27.47 -2.18 7.80
C GLY A 212 26.38 -1.94 6.74
N ILE A 213 25.20 -1.44 7.12
CA ILE A 213 24.07 -1.26 6.20
C ILE A 213 24.34 -0.28 5.06
N CYS A 214 25.19 0.73 5.27
CA CYS A 214 25.62 1.63 4.20
C CYS A 214 26.38 0.93 3.06
N GLN A 215 26.91 -0.27 3.27
CA GLN A 215 27.45 -1.05 2.17
C GLN A 215 26.34 -1.63 1.30
N VAL A 216 25.21 -1.98 1.89
CA VAL A 216 24.02 -2.42 1.16
C VAL A 216 23.52 -1.29 0.27
N SER A 217 23.28 -0.08 0.83
CA SER A 217 22.84 1.08 0.06
C SER A 217 23.84 1.52 -1.02
N THR A 218 25.15 1.42 -0.73
CA THR A 218 26.20 1.72 -1.70
C THR A 218 26.20 0.72 -2.87
N THR A 219 26.04 -0.58 -2.59
CA THR A 219 25.97 -1.59 -3.65
C THR A 219 24.73 -1.38 -4.52
N LEU A 220 23.58 -1.08 -3.90
CA LEU A 220 22.35 -0.75 -4.60
C LEU A 220 22.50 0.54 -5.44
N TYR A 221 23.14 1.59 -4.90
CA TYR A 221 23.39 2.84 -5.64
C TYR A 221 24.15 2.57 -6.94
N ASN A 222 25.19 1.77 -6.90
CA ASN A 222 25.97 1.50 -8.10
C ASN A 222 25.23 0.70 -9.16
N VAL A 223 24.35 -0.22 -8.78
CA VAL A 223 23.54 -0.93 -9.76
C VAL A 223 22.44 -0.03 -10.34
N VAL A 224 21.86 0.88 -9.52
CA VAL A 224 20.90 1.90 -9.97
C VAL A 224 21.52 2.80 -11.02
N LEU A 225 22.78 3.23 -10.83
CA LEU A 225 23.51 4.00 -11.83
C LEU A 225 23.72 3.23 -13.13
N GLN A 226 24.05 1.92 -13.07
CA GLN A 226 24.21 1.08 -14.27
C GLN A 226 22.89 0.88 -15.02
N ALA A 227 21.77 0.79 -14.29
CA ALA A 227 20.44 0.71 -14.85
C ALA A 227 19.92 2.08 -15.38
N GLU A 228 20.68 3.16 -15.20
CA GLU A 228 20.35 4.53 -15.58
C GLU A 228 19.03 5.05 -14.99
N LEU A 229 18.72 4.62 -13.76
CA LEU A 229 17.57 5.12 -13.03
C LEU A 229 17.85 6.48 -12.40
N GLU A 230 16.81 7.28 -12.20
CA GLU A 230 16.91 8.63 -11.66
C GLU A 230 17.14 8.60 -10.14
N VAL A 231 18.33 9.03 -9.70
CA VAL A 231 18.66 9.17 -8.29
C VAL A 231 18.11 10.49 -7.75
N THR A 232 17.19 10.43 -6.80
CA THR A 232 16.53 11.60 -6.20
C THR A 232 17.18 12.04 -4.89
N GLU A 233 17.77 11.10 -4.12
CA GLU A 233 18.50 11.40 -2.90
C GLU A 233 19.73 10.49 -2.75
N ARG A 234 20.88 11.10 -2.46
CA ARG A 234 22.12 10.38 -2.16
C ARG A 234 23.03 11.22 -1.27
N HIS A 235 23.60 10.60 -0.26
CA HIS A 235 24.59 11.21 0.64
C HIS A 235 25.90 10.43 0.63
N ASN A 236 27.01 11.14 0.69
CA ASN A 236 28.32 10.52 0.88
C ASN A 236 28.60 10.24 2.36
N HIS A 237 29.52 9.33 2.63
CA HIS A 237 30.06 9.12 3.96
C HIS A 237 30.96 10.30 4.39
N SER A 238 31.07 10.50 5.71
CA SER A 238 32.00 11.47 6.31
C SER A 238 33.46 10.99 6.29
N MET A 239 33.69 9.72 5.98
CA MET A 239 35.01 9.07 5.88
C MET A 239 35.05 8.21 4.62
N ILE A 240 36.24 8.03 4.05
CA ILE A 240 36.44 7.18 2.86
C ILE A 240 36.11 5.73 3.20
N VAL A 241 35.24 5.13 2.39
CA VAL A 241 34.97 3.68 2.39
C VAL A 241 35.95 2.97 1.43
N THR A 242 36.22 1.72 1.69
CA THR A 242 37.28 0.96 0.96
C THR A 242 36.73 -0.06 -0.03
N TYR A 243 35.41 -0.25 -0.07
CA TYR A 243 34.73 -1.25 -0.91
C TYR A 243 34.21 -0.69 -2.25
N VAL A 244 34.32 0.61 -2.46
CA VAL A 244 34.07 1.31 -3.73
C VAL A 244 35.03 2.46 -3.90
N ASP A 245 35.17 2.98 -5.11
CA ASP A 245 35.91 4.20 -5.40
C ASP A 245 35.30 5.44 -4.73
N PRO A 246 36.10 6.49 -4.45
CA PRO A 246 35.57 7.75 -3.95
C PRO A 246 34.43 8.30 -4.82
N SER A 247 33.39 8.82 -4.19
CA SER A 247 32.13 9.31 -4.82
C SER A 247 31.17 8.23 -5.33
N ALA A 248 31.53 6.96 -5.27
CA ALA A 248 30.65 5.85 -5.62
C ALA A 248 29.87 5.28 -4.41
N ASP A 249 29.95 5.93 -3.26
CA ASP A 249 29.28 5.51 -2.02
C ASP A 249 27.92 6.18 -1.83
N ALA A 250 27.01 5.52 -1.10
CA ALA A 250 25.75 6.07 -0.65
C ALA A 250 25.53 5.72 0.83
N ALA A 251 25.53 6.75 1.68
CA ALA A 251 25.35 6.61 3.11
C ALA A 251 23.87 6.81 3.50
N ILE A 252 23.36 5.93 4.35
CA ILE A 252 22.04 6.08 4.97
C ILE A 252 22.16 6.18 6.48
N SER A 253 21.26 6.92 7.13
CA SER A 253 21.28 7.13 8.57
C SER A 253 19.92 7.58 9.08
N GLU A 254 19.29 6.76 9.91
CA GLU A 254 18.03 7.11 10.57
C GLU A 254 18.16 8.37 11.43
N SER A 255 19.19 8.47 12.26
CA SER A 255 19.41 9.60 13.16
C SER A 255 19.77 10.93 12.46
N ALA A 256 20.34 10.86 11.26
CA ALA A 256 20.73 12.04 10.47
C ALA A 256 19.77 12.32 9.31
N GLY A 257 18.68 11.56 9.18
CA GLY A 257 17.70 11.71 8.12
C GLY A 257 18.30 11.57 6.73
N LYS A 258 19.30 10.68 6.57
CA LYS A 258 19.94 10.43 5.26
C LYS A 258 19.36 9.18 4.64
N ASP A 259 18.98 9.28 3.39
CA ASP A 259 18.51 8.15 2.60
C ASP A 259 19.27 8.01 1.28
N PHE A 260 19.10 6.88 0.63
CA PHE A 260 19.38 6.67 -0.77
C PHE A 260 18.06 6.35 -1.48
N ARG A 261 17.63 7.26 -2.34
CA ARG A 261 16.37 7.19 -3.09
C ARG A 261 16.60 7.27 -4.57
N PHE A 262 15.75 6.58 -5.31
CA PHE A 262 15.71 6.67 -6.77
C PHE A 262 14.29 6.44 -7.27
N VAL A 263 13.99 6.95 -8.46
CA VAL A 263 12.72 6.75 -9.16
C VAL A 263 12.95 5.79 -10.33
N ASN A 264 12.01 4.88 -10.54
CA ASN A 264 11.94 4.15 -11.78
C ASN A 264 11.40 5.07 -12.88
N ASN A 265 12.31 5.70 -13.62
CA ASN A 265 12.03 6.60 -14.75
C ASN A 265 11.84 5.86 -16.08
N LEU A 266 11.73 4.53 -16.06
CA LEU A 266 11.46 3.71 -17.24
C LEU A 266 9.94 3.51 -17.43
N ASP A 267 9.56 3.07 -18.64
CA ASP A 267 8.16 2.80 -18.99
C ASP A 267 7.64 1.44 -18.46
N TYR A 268 8.50 0.62 -17.87
CA TYR A 268 8.20 -0.74 -17.39
C TYR A 268 8.66 -0.94 -15.94
N PRO A 269 8.03 -1.86 -15.20
CA PRO A 269 8.49 -2.22 -13.86
C PRO A 269 9.93 -2.75 -13.86
N ILE A 270 10.62 -2.54 -12.75
CA ILE A 270 11.92 -3.16 -12.46
C ILE A 270 11.80 -4.08 -11.26
N TYR A 271 12.67 -5.09 -11.20
CA TYR A 271 12.81 -6.02 -10.10
C TYR A 271 14.23 -5.97 -9.56
N ILE A 272 14.37 -5.86 -8.25
CA ILE A 272 15.65 -5.83 -7.56
C ILE A 272 15.92 -7.20 -6.96
N GLU A 273 16.91 -7.93 -7.51
CA GLU A 273 17.43 -9.14 -6.90
C GLU A 273 18.65 -8.79 -6.06
N GLY A 274 18.63 -9.22 -4.78
CA GLY A 274 19.79 -9.10 -3.88
C GLY A 274 20.18 -10.45 -3.31
N TYR A 275 21.45 -10.77 -3.30
CA TYR A 275 21.94 -11.95 -2.62
C TYR A 275 23.35 -11.73 -2.04
N THR A 276 23.69 -12.56 -1.06
CA THR A 276 25.00 -12.56 -0.45
C THR A 276 25.62 -13.95 -0.57
N GLN A 277 26.89 -13.99 -0.96
CA GLN A 277 27.65 -15.24 -1.05
C GLN A 277 29.14 -14.97 -0.78
N ASN A 278 29.81 -15.81 0.00
CA ASN A 278 31.23 -15.72 0.27
C ASN A 278 31.71 -14.34 0.78
N LYS A 279 30.87 -13.67 1.58
CA LYS A 279 31.10 -12.28 2.03
C LYS A 279 31.15 -11.25 0.89
N GLU A 280 30.41 -11.47 -0.15
CA GLU A 280 30.10 -10.52 -1.20
C GLU A 280 28.60 -10.28 -1.22
N ILE A 281 28.20 -9.04 -1.42
CA ILE A 281 26.82 -8.64 -1.66
C ILE A 281 26.70 -8.21 -3.12
N THR A 282 25.71 -8.75 -3.81
CA THR A 282 25.38 -8.42 -5.19
C THR A 282 23.95 -7.97 -5.30
N PHE A 283 23.71 -6.88 -6.00
CA PHE A 283 22.41 -6.50 -6.51
C PHE A 283 22.40 -6.57 -8.03
N THR A 284 21.27 -7.04 -8.58
CA THR A 284 20.97 -7.02 -10.00
C THR A 284 19.60 -6.39 -10.19
N ILE A 285 19.50 -5.41 -11.09
CA ILE A 285 18.22 -4.83 -11.50
C ILE A 285 17.80 -5.48 -12.81
N TYR A 286 16.63 -6.07 -12.80
CA TYR A 286 15.97 -6.61 -13.98
C TYR A 286 14.85 -5.68 -14.43
N GLY A 287 14.62 -5.62 -15.71
CA GLY A 287 13.54 -4.86 -16.32
C GLY A 287 13.36 -5.24 -17.78
N LYS A 288 12.84 -4.35 -18.58
CA LYS A 288 12.83 -4.44 -20.03
C LYS A 288 13.95 -3.58 -20.59
N GLU A 289 14.90 -4.20 -21.30
CA GLU A 289 15.98 -3.45 -21.97
C GLU A 289 15.40 -2.68 -23.17
N THR A 290 15.54 -1.38 -23.14
CA THR A 290 15.09 -0.45 -24.20
C THR A 290 16.23 0.39 -24.76
N ARG A 291 17.43 0.26 -24.17
CA ARG A 291 18.63 0.97 -24.62
C ARG A 291 19.19 0.31 -25.88
N ALA A 292 20.01 1.05 -26.62
CA ALA A 292 20.69 0.51 -27.81
C ALA A 292 21.61 -0.67 -27.40
N GLU A 293 21.70 -1.70 -28.23
CA GLU A 293 22.49 -2.93 -27.97
C GLU A 293 23.98 -2.65 -27.73
N ASP A 294 24.51 -1.56 -28.28
CA ASP A 294 25.92 -1.14 -28.14
C ASP A 294 26.14 -0.12 -27.00
N ARG A 295 25.07 0.17 -26.19
CA ARG A 295 25.18 1.10 -25.08
C ARG A 295 25.92 0.46 -23.92
N GLU A 296 27.05 1.04 -23.58
CA GLU A 296 27.87 0.67 -22.42
C GLU A 296 27.89 1.83 -21.41
N VAL A 297 27.49 1.58 -20.16
CA VAL A 297 27.49 2.57 -19.08
C VAL A 297 28.67 2.31 -18.15
N ARG A 298 29.53 3.31 -17.99
CA ARG A 298 30.67 3.27 -17.11
C ARG A 298 30.82 4.55 -16.31
N TYR A 299 30.86 4.41 -15.00
CA TYR A 299 31.13 5.52 -14.08
C TYR A 299 32.60 5.49 -13.65
N VAL A 300 33.26 6.64 -13.75
CA VAL A 300 34.69 6.78 -13.45
C VAL A 300 34.87 7.87 -12.40
N SER A 301 35.52 7.52 -11.30
CA SER A 301 35.89 8.48 -10.25
C SER A 301 37.12 9.31 -10.71
N GLN A 302 37.00 10.65 -10.59
CA GLN A 302 38.09 11.58 -10.88
C GLN A 302 38.36 12.46 -9.67
N VAL A 303 39.62 12.48 -9.22
CA VAL A 303 40.06 13.37 -8.15
C VAL A 303 40.16 14.79 -8.70
N LEU A 304 39.32 15.70 -8.21
CA LEU A 304 39.33 17.11 -8.59
C LEU A 304 40.23 17.93 -7.67
N GLU A 305 40.22 17.64 -6.37
CA GLU A 305 41.00 18.36 -5.36
C GLU A 305 41.36 17.44 -4.19
N VAL A 306 42.50 17.66 -3.60
CA VAL A 306 42.95 17.00 -2.37
C VAL A 306 43.18 18.07 -1.30
N SER A 307 42.26 18.17 -0.35
CA SER A 307 42.43 19.02 0.82
C SER A 307 43.25 18.29 1.88
N ARG A 308 44.31 18.91 2.34
CA ARG A 308 45.09 18.39 3.50
C ARG A 308 44.50 18.91 4.79
N PRO A 309 44.45 18.12 5.89
CA PRO A 309 44.04 18.63 7.19
C PRO A 309 45.01 19.76 7.61
N PRO A 310 44.54 20.77 8.42
CA PRO A 310 45.41 21.78 8.97
C PRO A 310 46.54 21.15 9.75
N ALA A 311 47.70 21.82 9.71
CA ALA A 311 48.97 21.30 10.34
C ALA A 311 48.88 21.27 11.88
N ASP A 312 47.89 21.85 12.50
CA ASP A 312 47.72 21.89 13.95
C ASP A 312 47.11 20.59 14.46
N LEU A 313 47.94 19.77 15.07
CA LEU A 313 47.53 18.60 15.82
C LEU A 313 46.83 19.06 17.11
N ILE A 314 45.50 18.91 17.16
CA ILE A 314 44.74 19.08 18.42
C ILE A 314 44.91 17.76 19.19
N TYR A 315 45.73 17.76 20.22
CA TYR A 315 45.77 16.67 21.19
C TYR A 315 44.52 16.77 22.07
N ALA A 316 43.61 15.83 21.95
CA ALA A 316 42.60 15.61 22.96
C ALA A 316 43.25 14.83 24.11
N ASP A 317 43.32 15.41 25.29
CA ASP A 317 43.68 14.69 26.51
C ASP A 317 42.69 13.55 26.73
N GLY A 318 43.19 12.32 26.93
CA GLY A 318 42.45 11.07 27.04
C GLY A 318 41.68 10.93 28.34
#